data_6e457966f43708027812ad3dfa0fa689
#
_entry.id   6e457966f43708027812ad3dfa0fa689
#
_cell.length_a   1.000
_cell.length_b   1.000
_cell.length_c   1.000
_cell.angle_alpha   90.00
_cell.angle_beta   90.00
_cell.angle_gamma   90.00
#
_symmetry.space_group_name_H-M   'P 1'
#
loop_
_entity.id
_entity.type
_entity.pdbx_description
1 polymer ?
#
loop_
_entity_poly.entity_id
_entity_poly.type
_entity_poly.pdbx_seq_one_letter_code
_entity_poly.pdbx_strand_id
1 'polypeptide(L)'
;FPFADDDQDDPLTGMFGGLLSRQRALGCLPRIIYTNSSAEYWRGDAALAHTDMIDGDDAEPPQNVRHYLFSGTQHSSGQPVLTYTSAQGSKGSNYLNMIDYRPLYRACLVNLLAWVSRDQEPPASQFPRKADGTRLSRRKALEQLSEIPGFNLPDETAIPVMRPLDLGADARKGIPRLPAILGVHKYPDWVSALDMDGNEIGGIAMPDIKCPVATHSGFNPRHPQTGGAGQILEYYGSTVPFPRDTIEKSSKADSRPAISDRYKDKDDYLTQVRAAVEELVISGYVLARDIDLCCDNAVRRYDAVCQREPQCEGQSDSLRRGTG
;
A
#
# COMPACT_ATOMS: atom_id res chain seq x y z
N PHE A 1 -21.27 -5.34 -1.50
CA PHE A 1 -21.90 -4.03 -1.71
C PHE A 1 -22.84 -3.71 -0.58
N PRO A 2 -22.93 -2.49 -0.06
CA PRO A 2 -22.26 -1.29 -0.57
C PRO A 2 -20.77 -1.19 -0.20
N PHE A 3 -20.00 -0.40 -0.98
CA PHE A 3 -18.58 -0.13 -0.72
C PHE A 3 -18.32 1.33 -0.31
N ALA A 4 -18.99 2.30 -0.96
CA ALA A 4 -18.87 3.71 -0.65
C ALA A 4 -19.83 4.15 0.46
N ASP A 5 -19.55 5.33 1.05
CA ASP A 5 -20.37 5.92 2.12
C ASP A 5 -21.71 6.44 1.61
N ASP A 6 -21.72 7.04 0.42
CA ASP A 6 -22.91 7.53 -0.25
C ASP A 6 -23.58 6.45 -1.09
N ASP A 7 -24.87 6.65 -1.37
CA ASP A 7 -25.66 5.70 -2.14
C ASP A 7 -25.17 5.60 -3.59
N GLN A 8 -24.99 4.38 -4.05
CA GLN A 8 -24.59 4.00 -5.41
C GLN A 8 -25.44 2.85 -5.91
N ASP A 9 -25.53 2.71 -7.23
CA ASP A 9 -26.01 1.49 -7.90
C ASP A 9 -24.86 0.52 -8.11
N ASP A 10 -25.10 -0.76 -7.82
CA ASP A 10 -24.14 -1.83 -8.15
C ASP A 10 -24.63 -2.61 -9.37
N PRO A 11 -24.01 -2.42 -10.55
CA PRO A 11 -24.44 -3.08 -11.78
C PRO A 11 -24.25 -4.61 -11.77
N LEU A 12 -23.38 -5.15 -10.89
CA LEU A 12 -23.14 -6.59 -10.80
C LEU A 12 -24.21 -7.32 -9.99
N THR A 13 -24.84 -6.66 -9.02
CA THR A 13 -25.85 -7.28 -8.15
C THR A 13 -27.23 -6.66 -8.32
N GLY A 14 -27.34 -5.52 -8.98
CA GLY A 14 -28.56 -4.71 -9.07
C GLY A 14 -28.99 -4.13 -7.73
N MET A 15 -28.09 -4.04 -6.75
CA MET A 15 -28.35 -3.44 -5.44
C MET A 15 -28.10 -1.93 -5.48
N PHE A 16 -28.86 -1.19 -4.68
CA PHE A 16 -28.67 0.23 -4.42
C PHE A 16 -28.43 0.48 -2.93
N GLY A 17 -27.53 1.36 -2.58
CA GLY A 17 -27.26 1.74 -1.19
C GLY A 17 -25.85 2.30 -0.96
N GLY A 18 -25.63 2.78 0.25
CA GLY A 18 -24.35 3.27 0.77
C GLY A 18 -24.12 2.83 2.21
N LEU A 19 -22.87 2.85 2.67
CA LEU A 19 -22.51 2.44 4.03
C LEU A 19 -23.19 3.33 5.09
N LEU A 20 -23.37 4.63 4.78
CA LEU A 20 -23.94 5.61 5.69
C LEU A 20 -25.43 5.94 5.42
N SER A 21 -26.12 5.24 4.50
CA SER A 21 -27.53 5.50 4.16
C SER A 21 -28.44 5.49 5.38
N ARG A 22 -28.30 4.49 6.26
CA ARG A 22 -29.12 4.38 7.48
C ARG A 22 -28.84 5.48 8.48
N GLN A 23 -27.58 5.79 8.71
CA GLN A 23 -27.17 6.89 9.62
C GLN A 23 -27.63 8.25 9.12
N ARG A 24 -27.58 8.44 7.79
CA ARG A 24 -28.11 9.65 7.15
C ARG A 24 -29.62 9.78 7.36
N ALA A 25 -30.36 8.73 7.14
CA ALA A 25 -31.83 8.71 7.36
C ALA A 25 -32.23 8.97 8.83
N LEU A 26 -31.36 8.59 9.78
CA LEU A 26 -31.56 8.84 11.22
C LEU A 26 -30.99 10.20 11.69
N GLY A 27 -30.35 10.98 10.83
CA GLY A 27 -29.75 12.25 11.20
C GLY A 27 -28.55 12.13 12.16
N CYS A 28 -27.84 11.00 12.15
CA CYS A 28 -26.74 10.70 13.07
C CYS A 28 -25.44 10.27 12.33
N LEU A 29 -25.00 11.09 11.37
CA LEU A 29 -23.76 10.83 10.65
C LEU A 29 -22.54 10.95 11.58
N PRO A 30 -21.70 9.90 11.71
CA PRO A 30 -20.45 9.99 12.44
C PRO A 30 -19.37 10.72 11.64
N ARG A 31 -18.35 11.24 12.32
CA ARG A 31 -17.09 11.66 11.67
C ARG A 31 -16.19 10.45 11.56
N ILE A 32 -15.67 10.21 10.37
CA ILE A 32 -14.92 8.99 10.03
C ILE A 32 -13.60 9.37 9.38
N ILE A 33 -12.53 8.70 9.80
CA ILE A 33 -11.26 8.67 9.08
C ILE A 33 -10.97 7.21 8.73
N TYR A 34 -11.04 6.88 7.46
CA TYR A 34 -10.58 5.61 6.93
C TYR A 34 -9.08 5.70 6.63
N THR A 35 -8.35 4.69 7.06
CA THR A 35 -6.91 4.56 6.77
C THR A 35 -6.66 3.22 6.13
N ASN A 36 -5.98 3.23 5.00
CA ASN A 36 -5.56 2.04 4.28
C ASN A 36 -4.05 2.09 4.05
N SER A 37 -3.38 0.97 4.18
CA SER A 37 -2.06 0.79 3.61
C SER A 37 -2.19 0.42 2.12
N SER A 38 -1.08 0.41 1.41
CA SER A 38 -1.06 -0.06 0.03
C SER A 38 -1.50 -1.52 -0.10
N ALA A 39 -1.29 -2.34 0.94
CA ALA A 39 -1.70 -3.74 0.93
C ALA A 39 -3.21 -3.94 0.68
N GLU A 40 -4.08 -3.10 1.25
CA GLU A 40 -5.54 -3.19 1.04
C GLU A 40 -5.92 -2.89 -0.42
N TYR A 41 -5.20 -1.97 -1.07
CA TYR A 41 -5.39 -1.71 -2.51
C TYR A 41 -4.97 -2.91 -3.35
N TRP A 42 -3.80 -3.51 -3.05
CA TRP A 42 -3.33 -4.69 -3.78
C TRP A 42 -4.22 -5.91 -3.61
N ARG A 43 -4.91 -6.06 -2.47
CA ARG A 43 -5.91 -7.10 -2.24
C ARG A 43 -7.29 -6.78 -2.84
N GLY A 44 -7.50 -5.53 -3.31
CA GLY A 44 -8.76 -5.06 -3.86
C GLY A 44 -9.79 -4.61 -2.82
N ASP A 45 -9.41 -4.51 -1.54
CA ASP A 45 -10.33 -4.18 -0.44
C ASP A 45 -10.64 -2.68 -0.34
N ALA A 46 -9.72 -1.81 -0.75
CA ALA A 46 -9.79 -0.37 -0.43
C ALA A 46 -10.38 0.50 -1.53
N ALA A 47 -9.99 0.29 -2.78
CA ALA A 47 -10.30 1.23 -3.87
C ALA A 47 -11.79 1.41 -4.14
N LEU A 48 -12.60 0.37 -3.88
CA LEU A 48 -14.05 0.40 -4.15
C LEU A 48 -14.79 1.40 -3.24
N ALA A 49 -14.22 1.77 -2.10
CA ALA A 49 -14.82 2.74 -1.18
C ALA A 49 -14.90 4.16 -1.76
N HIS A 50 -14.09 4.45 -2.78
CA HIS A 50 -14.04 5.76 -3.43
C HIS A 50 -14.06 5.64 -4.98
N THR A 51 -14.75 4.60 -5.48
CA THR A 51 -14.96 4.37 -6.92
C THR A 51 -16.45 4.29 -7.21
N ASP A 52 -16.94 5.04 -8.20
CA ASP A 52 -18.28 4.84 -8.73
C ASP A 52 -18.38 3.49 -9.44
N MET A 53 -19.42 2.73 -9.14
CA MET A 53 -19.55 1.35 -9.64
C MET A 53 -20.08 1.28 -11.07
N ILE A 54 -20.63 2.37 -11.62
CA ILE A 54 -21.20 2.40 -12.98
C ILE A 54 -20.14 2.72 -14.02
N ASP A 55 -19.43 3.84 -13.83
CA ASP A 55 -18.48 4.36 -14.81
C ASP A 55 -17.01 4.22 -14.38
N GLY A 56 -16.78 3.79 -13.14
CA GLY A 56 -15.45 3.67 -12.57
C GLY A 56 -14.76 5.00 -12.30
N ASP A 57 -15.49 6.08 -12.21
CA ASP A 57 -14.97 7.40 -11.85
C ASP A 57 -14.68 7.50 -10.33
N ASP A 58 -14.16 8.64 -9.90
CA ASP A 58 -13.88 8.87 -8.49
C ASP A 58 -15.19 9.19 -7.76
N ALA A 59 -15.51 8.43 -6.71
CA ALA A 59 -16.58 8.73 -5.77
C ALA A 59 -16.00 9.59 -4.64
N GLU A 60 -16.43 10.84 -4.56
CA GLU A 60 -15.96 11.76 -3.52
C GLU A 60 -16.53 11.36 -2.15
N PRO A 61 -15.71 11.30 -1.10
CA PRO A 61 -16.21 11.04 0.24
C PRO A 61 -17.05 12.21 0.74
N PRO A 62 -18.14 11.95 1.51
CA PRO A 62 -18.92 13.00 2.11
C PRO A 62 -18.13 13.84 3.11
N GLN A 63 -18.60 15.06 3.43
CA GLN A 63 -17.87 16.03 4.26
C GLN A 63 -17.45 15.50 5.64
N ASN A 64 -18.21 14.58 6.20
CA ASN A 64 -17.93 13.94 7.49
C ASN A 64 -16.96 12.76 7.42
N VAL A 65 -16.34 12.51 6.25
CA VAL A 65 -15.44 11.38 6.00
C VAL A 65 -14.11 11.86 5.43
N ARG A 66 -13.03 11.17 5.81
CA ARG A 66 -11.70 11.28 5.19
C ARG A 66 -11.18 9.88 4.85
N HIS A 67 -10.58 9.77 3.66
CA HIS A 67 -9.88 8.56 3.21
C HIS A 67 -8.39 8.85 3.06
N TYR A 68 -7.55 8.05 3.72
CA TYR A 68 -6.10 8.17 3.61
C TYR A 68 -5.49 6.84 3.18
N LEU A 69 -4.78 6.87 2.05
CA LEU A 69 -3.82 5.83 1.68
C LEU A 69 -2.45 6.21 2.25
N PHE A 70 -1.79 5.29 2.94
CA PHE A 70 -0.38 5.37 3.29
C PHE A 70 0.44 4.71 2.19
N SER A 71 1.03 5.54 1.31
CA SER A 71 1.62 5.09 0.05
C SER A 71 2.77 4.11 0.26
N GLY A 72 2.81 3.05 -0.55
CA GLY A 72 3.88 2.06 -0.58
C GLY A 72 4.00 1.19 0.68
N THR A 73 3.02 1.19 1.59
CA THR A 73 3.11 0.51 2.89
C THR A 73 2.49 -0.88 2.86
N GLN A 74 2.97 -1.76 3.72
CA GLN A 74 2.33 -3.05 4.03
C GLN A 74 1.24 -2.91 5.09
N HIS A 75 0.41 -3.95 5.29
CA HIS A 75 -0.67 -3.91 6.28
C HIS A 75 -0.16 -3.67 7.72
N SER A 76 0.90 -4.35 8.13
CA SER A 76 1.56 -4.08 9.41
C SER A 76 2.63 -3.02 9.24
N SER A 77 2.83 -2.16 10.26
CA SER A 77 3.91 -1.18 10.22
C SER A 77 5.26 -1.87 10.02
N GLY A 78 6.03 -1.38 9.05
CA GLY A 78 7.38 -1.86 8.77
C GLY A 78 8.39 -1.47 9.86
N GLN A 79 9.57 -2.04 9.76
CA GLN A 79 10.73 -1.68 10.56
C GLN A 79 11.91 -1.42 9.62
N PRO A 80 12.80 -0.45 9.90
CA PRO A 80 13.90 -0.09 9.03
C PRO A 80 15.05 -1.12 9.09
N VAL A 81 14.73 -2.36 8.71
CA VAL A 81 15.64 -3.53 8.68
C VAL A 81 15.38 -4.33 7.41
N LEU A 82 16.43 -4.65 6.66
CA LEU A 82 16.33 -5.55 5.51
C LEU A 82 16.28 -7.01 5.98
N THR A 83 15.13 -7.62 5.85
CA THR A 83 14.92 -9.04 6.16
C THR A 83 13.89 -9.65 5.22
N TYR A 84 14.06 -10.93 4.89
CA TYR A 84 13.06 -11.71 4.14
C TYR A 84 12.03 -12.37 5.06
N THR A 85 12.31 -12.44 6.36
CA THR A 85 11.52 -13.24 7.31
C THR A 85 11.01 -12.35 8.45
N SER A 86 9.72 -12.45 8.74
CA SER A 86 9.09 -11.76 9.86
C SER A 86 9.41 -12.48 11.19
N ALA A 87 9.16 -11.78 12.30
CA ALA A 87 9.29 -12.36 13.63
C ALA A 87 8.36 -13.58 13.86
N GLN A 88 7.26 -13.68 13.09
CA GLN A 88 6.32 -14.80 13.13
C GLN A 88 6.67 -15.94 12.16
N GLY A 89 7.79 -15.82 11.43
CA GLY A 89 8.26 -16.84 10.51
C GLY A 89 7.69 -16.74 9.08
N SER A 90 6.89 -15.73 8.75
CA SER A 90 6.47 -15.50 7.36
C SER A 90 7.66 -15.06 6.53
N LYS A 91 7.88 -15.70 5.38
CA LYS A 91 9.02 -15.43 4.49
C LYS A 91 8.55 -14.93 3.12
N GLY A 92 9.04 -13.77 2.72
CA GLY A 92 8.81 -13.15 1.40
C GLY A 92 9.87 -13.53 0.37
N SER A 93 9.55 -13.38 -0.90
CA SER A 93 10.50 -13.49 -2.00
C SER A 93 11.32 -12.20 -2.19
N ASN A 94 10.81 -11.07 -1.70
CA ASN A 94 11.53 -9.81 -1.59
C ASN A 94 11.81 -9.52 -0.11
N TYR A 95 12.71 -8.55 0.19
CA TYR A 95 12.79 -8.03 1.55
C TYR A 95 11.43 -7.51 2.00
N LEU A 96 11.09 -7.71 3.27
CA LEU A 96 9.84 -7.19 3.84
C LEU A 96 9.85 -5.66 3.81
N ASN A 97 8.67 -5.07 3.65
CA ASN A 97 8.51 -3.63 3.62
C ASN A 97 8.96 -2.99 4.94
N MET A 98 9.76 -1.92 4.84
CA MET A 98 10.40 -1.32 6.00
C MET A 98 9.81 0.04 6.41
N ILE A 99 8.71 0.48 5.78
CA ILE A 99 8.09 1.79 6.09
C ILE A 99 7.36 1.75 7.43
N ASP A 100 7.80 2.59 8.36
CA ASP A 100 7.11 2.81 9.62
C ASP A 100 6.11 3.97 9.51
N TYR A 101 4.85 3.66 9.28
CA TYR A 101 3.77 4.65 9.14
C TYR A 101 3.02 4.95 10.44
N ARG A 102 3.47 4.47 11.60
CA ARG A 102 2.85 4.79 12.90
C ARG A 102 2.74 6.28 13.19
N PRO A 103 3.66 7.17 12.73
CA PRO A 103 3.46 8.62 12.83
C PRO A 103 2.17 9.12 12.20
N LEU A 104 1.77 8.56 11.03
CA LEU A 104 0.52 8.92 10.35
C LEU A 104 -0.70 8.53 11.18
N TYR A 105 -0.73 7.34 11.78
CA TYR A 105 -1.82 6.91 12.65
C TYR A 105 -1.97 7.82 13.89
N ARG A 106 -0.86 8.22 14.50
CA ARG A 106 -0.92 9.15 15.64
C ARG A 106 -1.52 10.48 15.28
N ALA A 107 -1.15 11.02 14.11
CA ALA A 107 -1.73 12.24 13.59
C ALA A 107 -3.23 12.06 13.28
N CYS A 108 -3.63 10.96 12.64
CA CYS A 108 -5.04 10.65 12.39
C CYS A 108 -5.88 10.64 13.67
N LEU A 109 -5.39 10.01 14.74
CA LEU A 109 -6.09 9.98 16.05
C LEU A 109 -6.23 11.37 16.67
N VAL A 110 -5.16 12.18 16.63
CA VAL A 110 -5.20 13.56 17.15
C VAL A 110 -6.15 14.43 16.32
N ASN A 111 -6.11 14.30 15.01
CA ASN A 111 -6.98 15.02 14.08
C ASN A 111 -8.45 14.62 14.27
N LEU A 112 -8.75 13.31 14.41
CA LEU A 112 -10.11 12.84 14.66
C LEU A 112 -10.64 13.39 16.00
N LEU A 113 -9.82 13.37 17.07
CA LEU A 113 -10.20 13.94 18.35
C LEU A 113 -10.47 15.44 18.24
N ALA A 114 -9.63 16.19 17.52
CA ALA A 114 -9.81 17.61 17.28
C ALA A 114 -11.10 17.89 16.48
N TRP A 115 -11.35 17.07 15.47
CA TRP A 115 -12.55 17.19 14.65
C TRP A 115 -13.83 16.96 15.47
N VAL A 116 -13.87 15.86 16.24
CA VAL A 116 -15.06 15.52 17.05
C VAL A 116 -15.28 16.50 18.21
N SER A 117 -14.23 16.96 18.90
CA SER A 117 -14.35 17.75 20.13
C SER A 117 -14.34 19.27 19.92
N ARG A 118 -13.75 19.76 18.83
CA ARG A 118 -13.53 21.19 18.57
C ARG A 118 -13.99 21.65 17.19
N ASP A 119 -14.57 20.76 16.39
CA ASP A 119 -14.97 21.03 15.01
C ASP A 119 -13.81 21.47 14.09
N GLN A 120 -12.60 21.08 14.45
CA GLN A 120 -11.40 21.34 13.65
C GLN A 120 -11.24 20.23 12.62
N GLU A 121 -11.50 20.55 11.34
CA GLU A 121 -11.42 19.58 10.27
C GLU A 121 -9.99 19.00 10.10
N PRO A 122 -9.86 17.68 9.86
CA PRO A 122 -8.58 17.07 9.53
C PRO A 122 -8.15 17.46 8.11
N PRO A 123 -6.88 17.24 7.76
CA PRO A 123 -6.39 17.43 6.40
C PRO A 123 -7.27 16.75 5.35
N ALA A 124 -7.22 17.23 4.11
CA ALA A 124 -7.99 16.67 3.00
C ALA A 124 -7.68 15.19 2.76
N SER A 125 -8.65 14.44 2.23
CA SER A 125 -8.47 13.05 1.82
C SER A 125 -7.32 12.91 0.82
N GLN A 126 -6.54 11.83 0.97
CA GLN A 126 -5.41 11.48 0.10
C GLN A 126 -5.55 10.02 -0.31
N PHE A 127 -5.99 9.76 -1.51
CA PHE A 127 -6.18 8.44 -2.09
C PHE A 127 -5.98 8.48 -3.61
N PRO A 128 -5.71 7.35 -4.29
CA PRO A 128 -5.50 7.32 -5.73
C PRO A 128 -6.76 7.71 -6.49
N ARG A 129 -6.64 8.65 -7.42
CA ARG A 129 -7.74 9.20 -8.21
C ARG A 129 -7.54 8.99 -9.70
N LYS A 130 -8.64 8.76 -10.43
CA LYS A 130 -8.67 8.77 -11.89
C LYS A 130 -8.46 10.19 -12.43
N ALA A 131 -9.10 11.17 -11.77
CA ALA A 131 -9.12 12.55 -12.22
C ALA A 131 -7.75 13.22 -12.29
N ASP A 132 -6.82 12.85 -11.40
CA ASP A 132 -5.46 13.40 -11.35
C ASP A 132 -4.37 12.43 -11.85
N GLY A 133 -4.79 11.25 -12.36
CA GLY A 133 -3.87 10.25 -12.91
C GLY A 133 -3.07 9.47 -11.87
N THR A 134 -3.42 9.57 -10.58
CA THR A 134 -2.72 8.84 -9.51
C THR A 134 -3.28 7.43 -9.29
N ARG A 135 -4.31 7.00 -10.05
CA ARG A 135 -4.92 5.68 -10.02
C ARG A 135 -4.56 4.88 -11.28
N LEU A 136 -4.24 3.60 -11.09
CA LEU A 136 -3.86 2.68 -12.16
C LEU A 136 -4.53 1.31 -11.93
N SER A 137 -4.73 0.52 -12.99
CA SER A 137 -5.12 -0.88 -12.80
C SER A 137 -3.94 -1.68 -12.24
N ARG A 138 -4.23 -2.63 -11.35
CA ARG A 138 -3.23 -3.51 -10.74
C ARG A 138 -2.34 -4.19 -11.79
N ARG A 139 -2.92 -4.63 -12.90
CA ARG A 139 -2.19 -5.24 -14.01
C ARG A 139 -1.12 -4.30 -14.58
N LYS A 140 -1.47 -3.05 -14.88
CA LYS A 140 -0.51 -2.07 -15.40
C LYS A 140 0.58 -1.75 -14.38
N ALA A 141 0.25 -1.71 -13.08
CA ALA A 141 1.25 -1.53 -12.04
C ALA A 141 2.22 -2.72 -11.98
N LEU A 142 1.73 -3.97 -12.10
CA LEU A 142 2.59 -5.16 -12.18
C LEU A 142 3.49 -5.13 -13.42
N GLU A 143 2.96 -4.71 -14.57
CA GLU A 143 3.75 -4.54 -15.81
C GLU A 143 4.92 -3.56 -15.58
N GLN A 144 4.67 -2.40 -14.94
CA GLN A 144 5.73 -1.44 -14.62
C GLN A 144 6.76 -1.99 -13.62
N LEU A 145 6.30 -2.67 -12.56
CA LEU A 145 7.19 -3.27 -11.56
C LEU A 145 8.04 -4.41 -12.13
N SER A 146 7.58 -5.08 -13.18
CA SER A 146 8.34 -6.14 -13.85
C SER A 146 9.62 -5.67 -14.53
N GLU A 147 9.71 -4.37 -14.82
CA GLU A 147 10.91 -3.75 -15.40
C GLU A 147 12.02 -3.50 -14.34
N ILE A 148 11.72 -3.69 -13.04
CA ILE A 148 12.68 -3.49 -11.97
C ILE A 148 13.47 -4.77 -11.72
N PRO A 149 14.80 -4.78 -11.95
CA PRO A 149 15.61 -5.97 -11.75
C PRO A 149 15.55 -6.52 -10.32
N GLY A 150 15.30 -7.83 -10.22
CA GLY A 150 15.23 -8.52 -8.93
C GLY A 150 13.97 -8.27 -8.12
N PHE A 151 12.96 -7.57 -8.67
CA PHE A 151 11.66 -7.47 -8.05
C PHE A 151 10.85 -8.74 -8.36
N ASN A 152 10.71 -9.61 -7.39
CA ASN A 152 9.88 -10.81 -7.52
C ASN A 152 8.41 -10.40 -7.44
N LEU A 153 7.62 -10.77 -8.46
CA LEU A 153 6.20 -10.45 -8.55
C LEU A 153 5.34 -11.68 -8.23
N PRO A 154 4.11 -11.48 -7.72
CA PRO A 154 3.15 -12.55 -7.54
C PRO A 154 2.56 -12.99 -8.88
N ASP A 155 1.94 -14.17 -8.87
CA ASP A 155 1.03 -14.55 -9.95
C ASP A 155 -0.24 -13.68 -9.87
N GLU A 156 -0.52 -12.89 -10.92
CA GLU A 156 -1.69 -12.01 -10.98
C GLU A 156 -2.99 -12.77 -10.67
N THR A 157 -3.08 -14.03 -11.11
CA THR A 157 -4.28 -14.86 -10.91
C THR A 157 -4.44 -15.34 -9.46
N ALA A 158 -3.38 -15.32 -8.68
CA ALA A 158 -3.37 -15.69 -7.27
C ALA A 158 -3.58 -14.50 -6.32
N ILE A 159 -3.61 -13.27 -6.85
CA ILE A 159 -3.91 -12.08 -6.03
C ILE A 159 -5.44 -12.02 -5.82
N PRO A 160 -5.92 -11.79 -4.57
CA PRO A 160 -7.34 -11.67 -4.28
C PRO A 160 -8.04 -10.60 -5.12
N VAL A 161 -9.28 -10.86 -5.52
CA VAL A 161 -10.15 -9.91 -6.21
C VAL A 161 -11.52 -9.92 -5.55
N MET A 162 -12.14 -8.76 -5.47
CA MET A 162 -13.50 -8.64 -4.96
C MET A 162 -14.51 -9.14 -6.02
N ARG A 163 -15.50 -9.93 -5.57
CA ARG A 163 -16.60 -10.46 -6.38
C ARG A 163 -17.91 -10.37 -5.62
N PRO A 164 -19.06 -10.25 -6.31
CA PRO A 164 -20.33 -10.44 -5.66
C PRO A 164 -20.42 -11.81 -4.98
N LEU A 165 -21.06 -11.86 -3.83
CA LEU A 165 -21.30 -13.10 -3.09
C LEU A 165 -22.81 -13.39 -3.07
N ASP A 166 -23.23 -14.55 -3.61
CA ASP A 166 -24.58 -15.05 -3.37
C ASP A 166 -24.60 -15.83 -2.04
N LEU A 167 -25.17 -15.18 -1.04
CA LEU A 167 -25.38 -15.75 0.30
C LEU A 167 -26.74 -16.46 0.45
N GLY A 168 -27.53 -16.58 -0.63
CA GLY A 168 -28.84 -17.22 -0.64
C GLY A 168 -29.99 -16.31 -0.24
N ALA A 169 -31.21 -16.77 -0.48
CA ALA A 169 -32.46 -16.00 -0.35
C ALA A 169 -32.72 -15.51 1.09
N ASP A 170 -32.25 -16.25 2.10
CA ASP A 170 -32.50 -15.94 3.50
C ASP A 170 -31.36 -15.18 4.19
N ALA A 171 -30.34 -14.75 3.43
CA ALA A 171 -29.19 -13.99 3.97
C ALA A 171 -29.62 -12.73 4.74
N ARG A 172 -30.63 -12.00 4.22
CA ARG A 172 -31.18 -10.81 4.89
C ARG A 172 -31.89 -11.11 6.21
N LYS A 173 -32.24 -12.36 6.46
CA LYS A 173 -32.81 -12.84 7.74
C LYS A 173 -31.75 -13.36 8.70
N GLY A 174 -30.45 -13.22 8.33
CA GLY A 174 -29.33 -13.74 9.11
C GLY A 174 -29.05 -15.24 8.89
N ILE A 175 -29.58 -15.84 7.85
CA ILE A 175 -29.39 -17.26 7.50
C ILE A 175 -28.68 -17.35 6.14
N PRO A 176 -27.36 -17.14 6.10
CA PRO A 176 -26.63 -17.22 4.85
C PRO A 176 -26.42 -18.66 4.39
N ARG A 177 -26.31 -18.82 3.08
CA ARG A 177 -25.78 -20.05 2.47
C ARG A 177 -24.27 -20.15 2.75
N LEU A 178 -23.81 -21.28 3.20
CA LEU A 178 -22.38 -21.59 3.41
C LEU A 178 -22.01 -22.90 2.67
N PRO A 179 -20.94 -22.87 1.84
CA PRO A 179 -20.20 -21.69 1.41
C PRO A 179 -21.02 -20.75 0.53
N ALA A 180 -20.68 -19.47 0.49
CA ALA A 180 -21.25 -18.51 -0.45
C ALA A 180 -20.87 -18.89 -1.90
N ILE A 181 -21.74 -18.57 -2.87
CA ILE A 181 -21.40 -18.74 -4.27
C ILE A 181 -20.73 -17.46 -4.78
N LEU A 182 -19.54 -17.60 -5.34
CA LEU A 182 -18.80 -16.49 -5.95
C LEU A 182 -19.44 -16.09 -7.29
N GLY A 183 -19.69 -14.80 -7.47
CA GLY A 183 -20.11 -14.23 -8.75
C GLY A 183 -19.05 -14.45 -9.84
N VAL A 184 -19.50 -14.55 -11.09
CA VAL A 184 -18.60 -14.73 -12.25
C VAL A 184 -17.80 -13.46 -12.53
N HIS A 185 -18.43 -12.29 -12.42
CA HIS A 185 -17.79 -11.00 -12.65
C HIS A 185 -17.02 -10.54 -11.41
N LYS A 186 -15.94 -9.79 -11.64
CA LYS A 186 -15.14 -9.17 -10.59
C LYS A 186 -15.33 -7.65 -10.59
N TYR A 187 -15.21 -7.04 -9.41
CA TYR A 187 -15.10 -5.61 -9.29
C TYR A 187 -13.73 -5.12 -9.75
N PRO A 188 -13.59 -3.81 -10.08
CA PRO A 188 -12.29 -3.23 -10.46
C PRO A 188 -11.23 -3.41 -9.39
N ASP A 189 -9.98 -3.60 -9.82
CA ASP A 189 -8.80 -3.81 -8.97
C ASP A 189 -7.82 -2.63 -9.11
N TRP A 190 -8.25 -1.44 -8.68
CA TRP A 190 -7.45 -0.23 -8.74
C TRP A 190 -6.40 -0.17 -7.64
N VAL A 191 -5.20 0.33 -8.01
CA VAL A 191 -4.08 0.60 -7.11
C VAL A 191 -3.55 2.02 -7.38
N SER A 192 -2.62 2.51 -6.55
CA SER A 192 -1.89 3.73 -6.85
C SER A 192 -1.08 3.60 -8.14
N ALA A 193 -1.04 4.66 -8.93
CA ALA A 193 -0.05 4.80 -10.00
C ALA A 193 1.36 4.91 -9.39
N LEU A 194 2.36 4.57 -10.20
CA LEU A 194 3.75 4.49 -9.80
C LEU A 194 4.59 5.55 -10.51
N ASP A 195 5.61 6.05 -9.84
CA ASP A 195 6.64 6.88 -10.44
C ASP A 195 7.69 6.02 -11.20
N MET A 196 8.73 6.67 -11.72
CA MET A 196 9.81 6.01 -12.45
C MET A 196 10.65 5.06 -11.58
N ASP A 197 10.57 5.18 -10.27
CA ASP A 197 11.24 4.33 -9.29
C ASP A 197 10.39 3.13 -8.87
N GLY A 198 9.15 3.04 -9.35
CA GLY A 198 8.16 2.05 -8.96
C GLY A 198 7.53 2.35 -7.59
N ASN A 199 7.65 3.57 -7.07
CA ASN A 199 6.98 3.99 -5.84
C ASN A 199 5.62 4.61 -6.11
N GLU A 200 4.68 4.45 -5.18
CA GLU A 200 3.31 4.95 -5.30
C GLU A 200 3.25 6.48 -5.21
N ILE A 201 2.48 7.10 -6.12
CA ILE A 201 2.28 8.56 -6.18
C ILE A 201 0.94 9.01 -5.62
N GLY A 202 -0.02 8.11 -5.43
CA GLY A 202 -1.29 8.41 -4.76
C GLY A 202 -1.18 8.21 -3.25
N GLY A 203 -1.93 9.01 -2.48
CA GLY A 203 -1.95 8.92 -1.03
C GLY A 203 -0.89 9.77 -0.31
N ILE A 204 -0.68 9.49 0.98
CA ILE A 204 0.27 10.20 1.84
C ILE A 204 1.63 9.51 1.75
N ALA A 205 2.60 10.19 1.17
CA ALA A 205 3.96 9.70 0.99
C ALA A 205 4.84 10.02 2.21
N MET A 206 5.24 8.99 2.98
CA MET A 206 6.27 9.12 4.00
C MET A 206 7.63 9.46 3.36
N PRO A 207 8.64 9.90 4.14
CA PRO A 207 9.99 10.17 3.60
C PRO A 207 10.61 8.97 2.87
N ASP A 208 10.17 7.75 3.17
CA ASP A 208 10.54 6.52 2.46
C ASP A 208 10.21 6.56 0.97
N ILE A 209 9.14 7.28 0.62
CA ILE A 209 8.64 7.46 -0.74
C ILE A 209 9.11 8.80 -1.34
N LYS A 210 9.14 9.88 -0.53
CA LYS A 210 9.56 11.23 -0.99
C LYS A 210 11.06 11.33 -1.24
N CYS A 211 11.88 10.68 -0.39
CA CYS A 211 13.33 10.62 -0.45
C CYS A 211 13.77 9.14 -0.51
N PRO A 212 13.47 8.43 -1.63
CA PRO A 212 13.59 6.99 -1.64
C PRO A 212 15.03 6.51 -1.75
N VAL A 213 15.33 5.39 -1.07
CA VAL A 213 16.53 4.56 -1.26
C VAL A 213 16.15 3.14 -1.72
N ALA A 214 14.87 2.92 -1.95
CA ALA A 214 14.30 1.66 -2.41
C ALA A 214 12.95 1.87 -3.08
N THR A 215 12.50 0.89 -3.86
CA THR A 215 11.10 0.75 -4.25
C THR A 215 10.36 0.01 -3.15
N HIS A 216 9.16 0.48 -2.80
CA HIS A 216 8.29 -0.13 -1.80
C HIS A 216 6.94 -0.50 -2.40
N SER A 217 6.38 -1.65 -1.99
CA SER A 217 5.02 -2.05 -2.39
C SER A 217 4.24 -2.64 -1.24
N GLY A 218 2.91 -2.62 -1.35
CA GLY A 218 1.99 -3.19 -0.36
C GLY A 218 1.91 -4.71 -0.39
N PHE A 219 2.51 -5.39 -1.36
CA PHE A 219 2.51 -6.84 -1.49
C PHE A 219 3.92 -7.43 -1.42
N ASN A 220 4.01 -8.71 -1.07
CA ASN A 220 5.24 -9.51 -1.19
C ASN A 220 4.85 -10.94 -1.56
N PRO A 221 5.40 -11.52 -2.64
CA PRO A 221 5.14 -12.91 -2.97
C PRO A 221 5.66 -13.83 -1.87
N ARG A 222 4.93 -14.91 -1.60
CA ARG A 222 5.38 -15.97 -0.71
C ARG A 222 6.66 -16.60 -1.23
N HIS A 223 7.63 -16.80 -0.33
CA HIS A 223 8.84 -17.51 -0.69
C HIS A 223 8.51 -18.98 -1.04
N PRO A 224 9.01 -19.55 -2.16
CA PRO A 224 8.64 -20.90 -2.60
C PRO A 224 8.83 -21.99 -1.55
N GLN A 225 9.83 -21.85 -0.66
CA GLN A 225 10.08 -22.79 0.43
C GLN A 225 8.99 -22.84 1.51
N THR A 226 8.09 -21.86 1.57
CA THR A 226 7.03 -21.79 2.59
C THR A 226 5.68 -22.27 2.09
N GLY A 227 5.60 -22.78 0.86
CA GLY A 227 4.35 -23.17 0.19
C GLY A 227 3.57 -21.97 -0.34
N GLY A 228 2.58 -22.23 -1.20
CA GLY A 228 1.74 -21.19 -1.81
C GLY A 228 2.54 -20.25 -2.72
N ALA A 229 3.51 -20.74 -3.48
CA ALA A 229 4.27 -19.95 -4.44
C ALA A 229 3.35 -19.19 -5.40
N GLY A 230 3.68 -17.94 -5.70
CA GLY A 230 2.86 -17.05 -6.53
C GLY A 230 1.77 -16.30 -5.76
N GLN A 231 1.38 -16.74 -4.56
CA GLN A 231 0.46 -15.99 -3.69
C GLN A 231 1.19 -14.85 -2.99
N ILE A 232 0.45 -13.82 -2.58
CA ILE A 232 0.98 -12.76 -1.72
C ILE A 232 0.93 -13.15 -0.25
N LEU A 233 1.86 -12.61 0.54
CA LEU A 233 1.79 -12.62 2.00
C LEU A 233 0.67 -11.68 2.45
N GLU A 234 -0.12 -12.10 3.43
CA GLU A 234 -1.33 -11.38 3.84
C GLU A 234 -1.04 -9.98 4.42
N TYR A 235 0.04 -9.86 5.21
CA TYR A 235 0.32 -8.64 5.98
C TYR A 235 1.62 -7.93 5.58
N TYR A 236 2.38 -8.49 4.65
CA TYR A 236 3.72 -8.03 4.34
C TYR A 236 3.85 -7.55 2.90
N GLY A 237 4.47 -6.39 2.75
CA GLY A 237 4.87 -5.78 1.50
C GLY A 237 6.34 -6.01 1.17
N SER A 238 6.79 -5.38 0.10
CA SER A 238 8.17 -5.50 -0.39
C SER A 238 8.97 -4.22 -0.20
N THR A 239 10.27 -4.40 -0.01
CA THR A 239 11.32 -3.40 -0.20
C THR A 239 12.34 -3.94 -1.20
N VAL A 240 12.58 -3.20 -2.28
CA VAL A 240 13.59 -3.53 -3.31
C VAL A 240 14.61 -2.39 -3.38
N PRO A 241 15.78 -2.52 -2.72
CA PRO A 241 16.78 -1.47 -2.65
C PRO A 241 17.21 -0.94 -4.02
N PHE A 242 17.48 0.35 -4.13
CA PHE A 242 18.13 0.93 -5.30
C PHE A 242 19.58 0.46 -5.40
N PRO A 243 20.20 0.52 -6.59
CA PRO A 243 21.64 0.40 -6.71
C PRO A 243 22.33 1.44 -5.82
N ARG A 244 23.44 1.05 -5.18
CA ARG A 244 24.21 2.01 -4.34
C ARG A 244 24.93 3.07 -5.16
N ASP A 245 25.45 2.61 -6.30
CA ASP A 245 26.27 3.41 -7.21
C ASP A 245 26.07 3.02 -8.69
N THR A 246 26.73 3.73 -9.57
CA THR A 246 26.66 3.51 -11.01
C THR A 246 27.23 2.13 -11.44
N ILE A 247 28.13 1.55 -10.66
CA ILE A 247 28.71 0.22 -10.94
C ILE A 247 27.64 -0.85 -10.68
N GLU A 248 27.02 -0.82 -9.50
CA GLU A 248 25.91 -1.75 -9.16
C GLU A 248 24.73 -1.57 -10.13
N LYS A 249 24.39 -0.32 -10.46
CA LYS A 249 23.34 0.02 -11.43
C LYS A 249 23.61 -0.65 -12.79
N SER A 250 24.82 -0.48 -13.32
CA SER A 250 25.20 -1.02 -14.61
C SER A 250 25.25 -2.56 -14.61
N SER A 251 25.76 -3.15 -13.51
CA SER A 251 25.85 -4.62 -13.39
C SER A 251 24.50 -5.31 -13.36
N LYS A 252 23.47 -4.63 -12.84
CA LYS A 252 22.10 -5.15 -12.73
C LYS A 252 21.19 -4.71 -13.88
N ALA A 253 21.68 -3.87 -14.81
CA ALA A 253 20.85 -3.20 -15.81
C ALA A 253 19.63 -2.48 -15.19
N ASP A 254 19.79 -1.91 -13.99
CA ASP A 254 18.71 -1.22 -13.29
C ASP A 254 18.49 0.17 -13.88
N SER A 255 17.26 0.46 -14.31
CA SER A 255 16.91 1.76 -14.89
C SER A 255 16.80 2.86 -13.84
N ARG A 256 16.53 2.50 -12.56
CA ARG A 256 16.36 3.46 -11.48
C ARG A 256 17.69 4.18 -11.18
N PRO A 257 17.68 5.48 -10.87
CA PRO A 257 18.88 6.19 -10.43
C PRO A 257 19.48 5.54 -9.19
N ALA A 258 20.83 5.45 -9.15
CA ALA A 258 21.53 4.95 -7.96
C ALA A 258 21.38 5.91 -6.77
N ILE A 259 21.63 5.41 -5.55
CA ILE A 259 21.62 6.25 -4.34
C ILE A 259 22.64 7.38 -4.46
N SER A 260 23.82 7.09 -5.01
CA SER A 260 24.87 8.09 -5.27
C SER A 260 24.50 9.14 -6.34
N ASP A 261 23.53 8.84 -7.21
CA ASP A 261 23.02 9.81 -8.19
C ASP A 261 21.99 10.76 -7.56
N ARG A 262 21.37 10.35 -6.43
CA ARG A 262 20.30 11.10 -5.76
C ARG A 262 20.80 11.97 -4.62
N TYR A 263 21.73 11.43 -3.85
CA TYR A 263 22.23 12.05 -2.64
C TYR A 263 23.74 12.14 -2.70
N LYS A 264 24.26 13.33 -2.39
CA LYS A 264 25.70 13.56 -2.33
C LYS A 264 26.38 12.66 -1.29
N ASP A 265 25.73 12.52 -0.16
CA ASP A 265 26.15 11.73 0.99
C ASP A 265 24.94 11.45 1.92
N LYS A 266 25.18 10.78 3.03
CA LYS A 266 24.16 10.49 4.03
C LYS A 266 23.56 11.76 4.67
N ASP A 267 24.37 12.80 4.88
CA ASP A 267 23.91 14.04 5.52
C ASP A 267 22.98 14.83 4.58
N ASP A 268 23.28 14.85 3.29
CA ASP A 268 22.37 15.39 2.26
C ASP A 268 21.03 14.63 2.23
N TYR A 269 21.07 13.28 2.25
CA TYR A 269 19.85 12.46 2.35
C TYR A 269 19.02 12.82 3.59
N LEU A 270 19.64 12.89 4.77
CA LEU A 270 18.96 13.21 6.02
C LEU A 270 18.39 14.63 6.05
N THR A 271 19.06 15.57 5.38
CA THR A 271 18.54 16.94 5.22
C THR A 271 17.24 16.94 4.41
N GLN A 272 17.21 16.22 3.30
CA GLN A 272 16.01 16.09 2.46
C GLN A 272 14.90 15.35 3.20
N VAL A 273 15.21 14.28 3.94
CA VAL A 273 14.25 13.56 4.78
C VAL A 273 13.61 14.49 5.82
N ARG A 274 14.41 15.28 6.55
CA ARG A 274 13.87 16.20 7.55
C ARG A 274 12.92 17.21 6.92
N ALA A 275 13.28 17.79 5.78
CA ALA A 275 12.41 18.72 5.05
C ALA A 275 11.09 18.04 4.64
N ALA A 276 11.12 16.80 4.15
CA ALA A 276 9.94 16.05 3.78
C ALA A 276 9.03 15.73 5.00
N VAL A 277 9.61 15.43 6.17
CA VAL A 277 8.82 15.26 7.41
C VAL A 277 8.19 16.57 7.86
N GLU A 278 8.93 17.68 7.80
CA GLU A 278 8.41 19.01 8.17
C GLU A 278 7.24 19.44 7.26
N GLU A 279 7.28 19.12 5.97
CA GLU A 279 6.13 19.31 5.06
C GLU A 279 4.89 18.51 5.52
N LEU A 280 5.08 17.26 5.96
CA LEU A 280 3.98 16.44 6.48
C LEU A 280 3.44 16.99 7.80
N VAL A 281 4.28 17.60 8.63
CA VAL A 281 3.84 18.27 9.86
C VAL A 281 3.04 19.53 9.54
N ILE A 282 3.50 20.37 8.62
CA ILE A 282 2.79 21.57 8.16
C ILE A 282 1.43 21.19 7.56
N SER A 283 1.38 20.10 6.81
CA SER A 283 0.15 19.59 6.19
C SER A 283 -0.76 18.85 7.18
N GLY A 284 -0.32 18.61 8.43
CA GLY A 284 -1.10 17.97 9.48
C GLY A 284 -1.17 16.45 9.41
N TYR A 285 -0.39 15.79 8.56
CA TYR A 285 -0.35 14.33 8.44
C TYR A 285 0.63 13.66 9.40
N VAL A 286 1.57 14.41 9.98
CA VAL A 286 2.51 13.95 11.00
C VAL A 286 2.53 14.95 12.16
N LEU A 287 2.73 14.47 13.39
CA LEU A 287 2.86 15.34 14.56
C LEU A 287 4.30 15.84 14.69
N ALA A 288 4.50 17.11 15.09
CA ALA A 288 5.84 17.68 15.29
C ALA A 288 6.74 16.84 16.21
N ARG A 289 6.16 16.19 17.23
CA ARG A 289 6.88 15.29 18.16
C ARG A 289 7.42 14.02 17.50
N ASP A 290 6.98 13.68 16.31
CA ASP A 290 7.40 12.48 15.57
C ASP A 290 8.51 12.74 14.52
N ILE A 291 8.97 13.99 14.38
CA ILE A 291 10.03 14.36 13.42
C ILE A 291 11.28 13.53 13.67
N ASP A 292 11.77 13.50 14.91
CA ASP A 292 13.00 12.79 15.25
C ASP A 292 12.89 11.28 15.06
N LEU A 293 11.73 10.68 15.37
CA LEU A 293 11.47 9.26 15.07
C LEU A 293 11.57 8.97 13.56
N CYS A 294 10.99 9.84 12.72
CA CYS A 294 11.06 9.68 11.26
C CYS A 294 12.50 9.80 10.76
N CYS A 295 13.27 10.75 11.29
CA CYS A 295 14.69 10.94 10.96
C CYS A 295 15.55 9.74 11.43
N ASP A 296 15.33 9.24 12.64
CA ASP A 296 16.04 8.06 13.16
C ASP A 296 15.76 6.81 12.33
N ASN A 297 14.52 6.62 11.90
CA ASN A 297 14.15 5.55 10.96
C ASN A 297 14.86 5.71 9.62
N ALA A 298 15.01 6.93 9.12
CA ALA A 298 15.73 7.20 7.87
C ALA A 298 17.22 6.88 7.99
N VAL A 299 17.86 7.21 9.12
CA VAL A 299 19.26 6.80 9.39
C VAL A 299 19.41 5.29 9.27
N ARG A 300 18.57 4.54 9.98
CA ARG A 300 18.61 3.07 9.99
C ARG A 300 18.35 2.47 8.61
N ARG A 301 17.40 3.03 7.87
CA ARG A 301 17.04 2.59 6.51
C ARG A 301 18.19 2.81 5.53
N TYR A 302 18.80 4.01 5.56
CA TYR A 302 19.96 4.32 4.72
C TYR A 302 21.10 3.34 4.99
N ASP A 303 21.43 3.13 6.27
CA ASP A 303 22.50 2.21 6.66
C ASP A 303 22.20 0.78 6.22
N ALA A 304 20.98 0.29 6.47
CA ALA A 304 20.57 -1.07 6.07
C ALA A 304 20.67 -1.26 4.56
N VAL A 305 20.28 -0.26 3.77
CA VAL A 305 20.32 -0.36 2.30
C VAL A 305 21.73 -0.21 1.76
N CYS A 306 22.52 0.73 2.27
CA CYS A 306 23.88 0.99 1.76
C CYS A 306 24.90 -0.06 2.23
N GLN A 307 24.72 -0.66 3.41
CA GLN A 307 25.65 -1.65 3.99
C GLN A 307 25.24 -3.10 3.68
N ARG A 308 24.18 -3.33 2.89
CA ARG A 308 23.75 -4.68 2.53
C ARG A 308 24.86 -5.44 1.81
N GLU A 309 25.03 -6.71 2.15
CA GLU A 309 25.93 -7.59 1.40
C GLU A 309 25.48 -7.74 -0.05
N PRO A 310 26.42 -7.87 -1.01
CA PRO A 310 26.08 -8.20 -2.38
C PRO A 310 25.26 -9.50 -2.39
N GLN A 311 24.11 -9.52 -3.04
CA GLN A 311 23.40 -10.77 -3.28
C GLN A 311 24.25 -11.62 -4.22
N CYS A 312 24.80 -12.73 -3.73
CA CYS A 312 25.38 -13.74 -4.60
C CYS A 312 24.26 -14.32 -5.46
N GLU A 313 24.24 -13.98 -6.74
CA GLU A 313 23.47 -14.71 -7.75
C GLU A 313 23.99 -16.15 -7.78
N GLY A 314 23.31 -17.10 -7.13
CA GLY A 314 23.73 -18.50 -7.16
C GLY A 314 23.27 -19.40 -6.03
N GLN A 315 22.08 -19.21 -5.48
CA GLN A 315 21.45 -20.29 -4.69
C GLN A 315 20.09 -20.74 -5.25
N SER A 316 19.99 -20.81 -6.59
CA SER A 316 18.98 -21.61 -7.28
C SER A 316 19.69 -22.83 -7.88
N ASP A 317 19.26 -24.04 -7.49
CA ASP A 317 19.60 -25.34 -8.09
C ASP A 317 20.93 -26.04 -7.74
N SER A 318 21.07 -26.48 -6.49
CA SER A 318 21.93 -27.65 -6.23
C SER A 318 21.20 -28.87 -5.60
N LEU A 319 19.88 -28.98 -5.74
CA LEU A 319 19.12 -30.17 -5.26
C LEU A 319 18.28 -30.86 -6.35
N ARG A 320 18.74 -30.86 -7.59
CA ARG A 320 18.26 -31.79 -8.63
C ARG A 320 19.42 -32.54 -9.23
N ARG A 321 20.07 -33.42 -8.50
CA ARG A 321 20.79 -34.61 -9.02
C ARG A 321 21.24 -35.48 -7.88
N GLY A 322 20.61 -36.60 -7.74
CA GLY A 322 20.96 -37.71 -6.87
C GLY A 322 19.71 -38.37 -6.32
N THR A 323 19.32 -39.30 -6.85
CA THR A 323 19.47 -40.68 -7.16
C THR A 323 18.14 -41.28 -7.51
N GLY A 324 17.99 -42.05 -8.64
CA GLY A 324 18.30 -43.41 -8.64
C GLY A 324 17.24 -44.31 -8.12
#